data_4c262faa71bdf31512bcf79f576f3ade
#
_entry.id   4c262faa71bdf31512bcf79f576f3ade
#
_cell.length_a   1.000
_cell.length_b   1.000
_cell.length_c   1.000
_cell.angle_alpha   90.00
_cell.angle_beta   90.00
_cell.angle_gamma   90.00
#
_symmetry.space_group_name_H-M   'P 1'
#
loop_
_entity.id
_entity.type
_entity.pdbx_description
1 polymer ?
#
loop_
_entity_poly.entity_id
_entity_poly.type
_entity_poly.pdbx_seq_one_letter_code
_entity_poly.pdbx_strand_id
1 'polypeptide(L)'
;MRIIIIGGVAGGATAAARIRRLTEEAEILLIEKGKYISYANCGLPYYIGGIIEERGKLFVQTPEAFGRRFHIDVRTESEVTKIDTTKKTVTVSTADGRDYTETYDKLLLSPGASPIVPPLPGINSEGIFTLRNVSDTDSIKAFLDGGKVRRAVIVG
;
A
#
# COMPACT_ATOMS: atom_id res chain seq x y z
N MET A 1 0.51 -1.20 -25.70
CA MET A 1 -0.65 -0.99 -24.80
C MET A 1 -0.13 -0.60 -23.43
N ARG A 2 -0.60 0.54 -22.91
CA ARG A 2 -0.19 1.08 -21.62
C ARG A 2 -1.25 0.80 -20.56
N ILE A 3 -0.86 0.15 -19.47
CA ILE A 3 -1.77 -0.26 -18.39
C ILE A 3 -1.31 0.41 -17.10
N ILE A 4 -2.20 1.18 -16.48
CA ILE A 4 -1.95 1.74 -15.15
C ILE A 4 -2.71 0.93 -14.11
N ILE A 5 -2.03 0.61 -13.00
CA ILE A 5 -2.59 -0.09 -11.86
C ILE A 5 -2.45 0.81 -10.64
N ILE A 6 -3.57 1.13 -9.99
CA ILE A 6 -3.61 1.95 -8.79
C ILE A 6 -3.75 1.04 -7.58
N GLY A 7 -2.75 1.08 -6.71
CA GLY A 7 -2.61 0.24 -5.52
C GLY A 7 -1.75 -1.00 -5.77
N GLY A 8 -0.71 -1.16 -4.95
CA GLY A 8 0.38 -2.10 -5.14
C GLY A 8 0.44 -3.27 -4.15
N VAL A 9 -0.57 -3.46 -3.28
CA VAL A 9 -0.45 -4.49 -2.24
C VAL A 9 -0.96 -5.84 -2.73
N ALA A 10 -2.20 -6.23 -2.50
CA ALA A 10 -2.69 -7.56 -2.85
C ALA A 10 -3.19 -7.62 -4.30
N GLY A 11 -4.29 -6.92 -4.59
CA GLY A 11 -4.95 -7.00 -5.89
C GLY A 11 -4.07 -6.47 -7.02
N GLY A 12 -3.50 -5.29 -6.86
CA GLY A 12 -2.70 -4.64 -7.90
C GLY A 12 -1.39 -5.38 -8.21
N ALA A 13 -0.62 -5.79 -7.19
CA ALA A 13 0.61 -6.56 -7.43
C ALA A 13 0.32 -7.90 -8.10
N THR A 14 -0.74 -8.61 -7.67
CA THR A 14 -1.16 -9.86 -8.29
C THR A 14 -1.58 -9.67 -9.75
N ALA A 15 -2.38 -8.63 -10.02
CA ALA A 15 -2.82 -8.29 -11.36
C ALA A 15 -1.63 -7.92 -12.26
N ALA A 16 -0.72 -7.07 -11.78
CA ALA A 16 0.48 -6.66 -12.51
C ALA A 16 1.33 -7.87 -12.94
N ALA A 17 1.62 -8.77 -12.00
CA ALA A 17 2.37 -9.99 -12.29
C ALA A 17 1.60 -10.92 -13.26
N ARG A 18 0.27 -10.99 -13.15
CA ARG A 18 -0.54 -11.80 -14.07
C ARG A 18 -0.59 -11.20 -15.47
N ILE A 19 -0.77 -9.90 -15.60
CA ILE A 19 -0.77 -9.20 -16.88
C ILE A 19 0.56 -9.43 -17.59
N ARG A 20 1.70 -9.29 -16.93
CA ARG A 20 3.02 -9.52 -17.52
C ARG A 20 3.17 -10.94 -18.07
N ARG A 21 2.62 -11.95 -17.39
CA ARG A 21 2.65 -13.33 -17.90
C ARG A 21 1.78 -13.56 -19.13
N LEU A 22 0.79 -12.70 -19.36
CA LEU A 22 -0.11 -12.79 -20.52
C LEU A 22 0.34 -11.94 -21.69
N THR A 23 1.13 -10.91 -21.45
CA THR A 23 1.69 -10.03 -22.48
C THR A 23 3.02 -9.44 -22.03
N GLU A 24 4.07 -9.71 -22.81
CA GLU A 24 5.41 -9.17 -22.55
C GLU A 24 5.58 -7.74 -23.07
N GLU A 25 4.77 -7.36 -24.06
CA GLU A 25 4.88 -6.05 -24.73
C GLU A 25 4.11 -4.92 -24.03
N ALA A 26 3.26 -5.23 -23.05
CA ALA A 26 2.51 -4.20 -22.34
C ALA A 26 3.45 -3.34 -21.49
N GLU A 27 3.30 -2.02 -21.59
CA GLU A 27 3.86 -1.08 -20.64
C GLU A 27 2.98 -1.08 -19.38
N ILE A 28 3.53 -1.47 -18.25
CA ILE A 28 2.78 -1.57 -16.98
C ILE A 28 3.37 -0.58 -15.99
N LEU A 29 2.53 0.35 -15.51
CA LEU A 29 2.84 1.28 -14.45
C LEU A 29 1.98 0.93 -13.23
N LEU A 30 2.63 0.66 -12.10
CA LEU A 30 1.99 0.43 -10.81
C LEU A 30 2.25 1.62 -9.90
N ILE A 31 1.19 2.28 -9.45
CA ILE A 31 1.24 3.46 -8.61
C ILE A 31 0.69 3.09 -7.23
N GLU A 32 1.51 3.27 -6.20
CA GLU A 32 1.16 2.99 -4.81
C GLU A 32 1.37 4.24 -3.95
N LYS A 33 0.31 4.60 -3.22
CA LYS A 33 0.32 5.74 -2.30
C LYS A 33 1.30 5.53 -1.14
N GLY A 34 1.38 4.30 -0.63
CA GLY A 34 2.26 3.96 0.47
C GLY A 34 3.70 3.69 0.01
N LYS A 35 4.58 3.53 0.98
CA LYS A 35 5.99 3.21 0.76
C LYS A 35 6.23 1.76 0.32
N TYR A 36 5.31 0.86 0.61
CA TYR A 36 5.49 -0.58 0.46
C TYR A 36 4.44 -1.19 -0.45
N ILE A 37 4.88 -2.15 -1.27
CA ILE A 37 4.01 -2.99 -2.09
C ILE A 37 4.09 -4.45 -1.61
N SER A 38 3.14 -5.27 -2.06
CA SER A 38 3.23 -6.74 -1.96
C SER A 38 3.66 -7.25 -0.58
N TYR A 39 3.01 -6.79 0.47
CA TYR A 39 3.23 -7.25 1.83
C TYR A 39 2.03 -8.06 2.36
N ALA A 40 2.28 -8.89 3.38
CA ALA A 40 1.27 -9.73 4.02
C ALA A 40 0.39 -8.92 4.98
N ASN A 41 -0.75 -8.40 4.50
CA ASN A 41 -1.72 -7.67 5.35
C ASN A 41 -2.13 -8.48 6.58
N CYS A 42 -2.42 -9.77 6.40
CA CYS A 42 -2.80 -10.66 7.50
C CYS A 42 -1.63 -10.96 8.46
N GLY A 43 -0.40 -10.70 8.06
CA GLY A 43 0.79 -10.85 8.91
C GLY A 43 1.01 -9.70 9.89
N LEU A 44 0.43 -8.53 9.64
CA LEU A 44 0.66 -7.33 10.45
C LEU A 44 0.35 -7.54 11.94
N PRO A 45 -0.82 -8.07 12.33
CA PRO A 45 -1.11 -8.33 13.74
C PRO A 45 -0.20 -9.39 14.36
N TYR A 46 0.25 -10.39 13.58
CA TYR A 46 1.19 -11.40 14.07
C TYR A 46 2.58 -10.84 14.34
N TYR A 47 3.02 -9.87 13.54
CA TYR A 47 4.27 -9.15 13.83
C TYR A 47 4.14 -8.28 15.08
N ILE A 48 3.03 -7.56 15.25
CA ILE A 48 2.75 -6.78 16.48
C ILE A 48 2.80 -7.69 17.70
N GLY A 49 2.16 -8.87 17.63
CA GLY A 49 2.11 -9.87 18.71
C GLY A 49 3.38 -10.70 18.91
N GLY A 50 4.43 -10.50 18.09
CA GLY A 50 5.71 -11.20 18.24
C GLY A 50 5.76 -12.63 17.67
N ILE A 51 4.70 -13.09 17.01
CA ILE A 51 4.69 -14.40 16.32
C ILE A 51 5.59 -14.35 15.07
N ILE A 52 5.50 -13.26 14.32
CA ILE A 52 6.47 -12.92 13.28
C ILE A 52 7.53 -12.04 13.94
N GLU A 53 8.70 -12.56 14.16
CA GLU A 53 9.77 -11.85 14.89
C GLU A 53 10.49 -10.83 14.02
N GLU A 54 10.67 -11.14 12.74
CA GLU A 54 11.42 -10.31 11.81
C GLU A 54 10.48 -9.49 10.92
N ARG A 55 10.59 -8.17 10.99
CA ARG A 55 9.81 -7.24 10.17
C ARG A 55 9.93 -7.52 8.66
N GLY A 56 11.10 -7.96 8.22
CA GLY A 56 11.37 -8.29 6.82
C GLY A 56 10.47 -9.40 6.25
N LYS A 57 9.99 -10.31 7.10
CA LYS A 57 9.08 -11.41 6.70
C LYS A 57 7.67 -10.94 6.34
N LEU A 58 7.32 -9.69 6.62
CA LEU A 58 6.08 -9.09 6.15
C LEU A 58 6.07 -8.84 4.64
N PHE A 59 7.23 -8.66 4.03
CA PHE A 59 7.34 -8.28 2.62
C PHE A 59 7.51 -9.49 1.71
N VAL A 60 6.59 -9.64 0.78
CA VAL A 60 6.68 -10.68 -0.25
C VAL A 60 7.62 -10.22 -1.37
N GLN A 61 7.58 -8.95 -1.73
CA GLN A 61 8.45 -8.32 -2.71
C GLN A 61 8.73 -6.86 -2.33
N THR A 62 9.93 -6.37 -2.64
CA THR A 62 10.20 -4.93 -2.62
C THR A 62 9.80 -4.29 -3.96
N PRO A 63 9.57 -2.97 -4.02
CA PRO A 63 9.28 -2.26 -5.27
C PRO A 63 10.32 -2.53 -6.36
N GLU A 64 11.60 -2.46 -6.00
CA GLU A 64 12.72 -2.64 -6.93
C GLU A 64 12.83 -4.09 -7.43
N ALA A 65 12.67 -5.07 -6.53
CA ALA A 65 12.72 -6.48 -6.89
C ALA A 65 11.53 -6.86 -7.78
N PHE A 66 10.35 -6.33 -7.47
CA PHE A 66 9.14 -6.54 -8.24
C PHE A 66 9.26 -5.91 -9.64
N GLY A 67 9.70 -4.65 -9.69
CA GLY A 67 9.91 -3.93 -10.95
C GLY A 67 10.90 -4.64 -11.87
N ARG A 68 12.05 -5.05 -11.34
CA ARG A 68 13.05 -5.81 -12.10
C ARG A 68 12.54 -7.17 -12.59
N ARG A 69 11.89 -7.92 -11.70
CA ARG A 69 11.42 -9.29 -12.01
C ARG A 69 10.35 -9.32 -13.09
N PHE A 70 9.46 -8.34 -13.07
CA PHE A 70 8.28 -8.31 -13.95
C PHE A 70 8.33 -7.21 -15.01
N HIS A 71 9.45 -6.48 -15.12
CA HIS A 71 9.57 -5.33 -16.04
C HIS A 71 8.41 -4.36 -15.92
N ILE A 72 8.14 -3.92 -14.68
CA ILE A 72 7.05 -3.02 -14.30
C ILE A 72 7.66 -1.74 -13.75
N ASP A 73 7.19 -0.57 -14.20
CA ASP A 73 7.46 0.70 -13.54
C ASP A 73 6.65 0.75 -12.24
N VAL A 74 7.33 0.77 -11.10
CA VAL A 74 6.71 0.78 -9.77
C VAL A 74 7.01 2.12 -9.10
N ARG A 75 5.97 2.90 -8.85
CA ARG A 75 6.08 4.20 -8.19
C ARG A 75 5.35 4.15 -6.86
N THR A 76 6.12 4.15 -5.79
CA THR A 76 5.62 4.26 -4.42
C THR A 76 5.57 5.73 -3.99
N GLU A 77 4.95 6.01 -2.83
CA GLU A 77 4.78 7.35 -2.28
C GLU A 77 4.17 8.33 -3.31
N SER A 78 3.26 7.78 -4.12
CA SER A 78 2.63 8.44 -5.27
C SER A 78 1.13 8.18 -5.22
N GLU A 79 0.35 9.22 -4.99
CA GLU A 79 -1.11 9.13 -4.88
C GLU A 79 -1.80 9.56 -6.17
N VAL A 80 -2.66 8.70 -6.71
CA VAL A 80 -3.55 9.11 -7.79
C VAL A 80 -4.70 9.91 -7.19
N THR A 81 -4.74 11.20 -7.48
CA THR A 81 -5.73 12.16 -6.93
C THR A 81 -6.90 12.40 -7.85
N LYS A 82 -6.74 12.15 -9.16
CA LYS A 82 -7.81 12.38 -10.16
C LYS A 82 -7.71 11.37 -11.30
N ILE A 83 -8.85 10.95 -11.80
CA ILE A 83 -8.99 10.12 -13.00
C ILE A 83 -9.89 10.86 -14.00
N ASP A 84 -9.41 11.06 -15.22
CA ASP A 84 -10.19 11.56 -16.35
C ASP A 84 -10.40 10.41 -17.34
N THR A 85 -11.59 9.85 -17.34
CA THR A 85 -11.95 8.70 -18.19
C THR A 85 -12.11 9.07 -19.65
N THR A 86 -12.45 10.34 -19.95
CA THR A 86 -12.61 10.84 -21.32
C THR A 86 -11.26 11.00 -21.98
N LYS A 87 -10.32 11.61 -21.28
CA LYS A 87 -8.94 11.80 -21.76
C LYS A 87 -8.05 10.59 -21.52
N LYS A 88 -8.54 9.60 -20.77
CA LYS A 88 -7.76 8.44 -20.29
C LYS A 88 -6.47 8.86 -19.61
N THR A 89 -6.59 9.74 -18.63
CA THR A 89 -5.45 10.22 -17.83
C THR A 89 -5.68 10.05 -16.34
N VAL A 90 -4.59 9.92 -15.59
CA VAL A 90 -4.59 10.02 -14.13
C VAL A 90 -3.66 11.14 -13.71
N THR A 91 -4.04 11.92 -12.70
CA THR A 91 -3.16 12.87 -12.04
C THR A 91 -2.57 12.21 -10.80
N VAL A 92 -1.27 12.31 -10.64
CA VAL A 92 -0.49 11.71 -9.57
C VAL A 92 0.17 12.81 -8.76
N SER A 93 0.04 12.76 -7.44
CA SER A 93 0.75 13.61 -6.49
C SER A 93 1.79 12.79 -5.75
N THR A 94 3.03 13.24 -5.75
CA THR A 94 4.14 12.57 -5.05
C THR A 94 4.32 13.14 -3.65
N ALA A 95 4.93 12.37 -2.76
CA ALA A 95 5.17 12.78 -1.37
C ALA A 95 6.05 14.04 -1.26
N ASP A 96 6.88 14.34 -2.26
CA ASP A 96 7.66 15.58 -2.35
C ASP A 96 6.89 16.78 -2.93
N GLY A 97 5.59 16.63 -3.14
CA GLY A 97 4.68 17.70 -3.57
C GLY A 97 4.67 17.99 -5.07
N ARG A 98 5.22 17.13 -5.91
CA ARG A 98 5.14 17.26 -7.37
C ARG A 98 3.89 16.58 -7.90
N ASP A 99 3.20 17.26 -8.79
CA ASP A 99 2.08 16.70 -9.54
C ASP A 99 2.48 16.42 -10.98
N TYR A 100 2.02 15.29 -11.50
CA TYR A 100 2.19 14.96 -12.91
C TYR A 100 0.99 14.16 -13.43
N THR A 101 0.90 14.02 -14.75
CA THR A 101 -0.20 13.31 -15.42
C THR A 101 0.35 12.16 -16.24
N GLU A 102 -0.31 11.01 -16.15
CA GLU A 102 -0.02 9.81 -16.93
C GLU A 102 -1.22 9.42 -17.79
N THR A 103 -0.97 8.97 -19.00
CA THR A 103 -2.00 8.45 -19.91
C THR A 103 -2.10 6.94 -19.82
N TYR A 104 -3.26 6.37 -20.10
CA TYR A 104 -3.46 4.92 -20.09
C TYR A 104 -4.38 4.44 -21.22
N ASP A 105 -4.19 3.21 -21.67
CA ASP A 105 -5.15 2.48 -22.49
C ASP A 105 -6.15 1.73 -21.61
N LYS A 106 -5.65 1.11 -20.54
CA LYS A 106 -6.42 0.37 -19.53
C LYS A 106 -6.02 0.83 -18.13
N LEU A 107 -7.02 0.90 -17.24
CA LEU A 107 -6.84 1.28 -15.85
C LEU A 107 -7.41 0.20 -14.94
N LEU A 108 -6.62 -0.24 -13.97
CA LEU A 108 -7.04 -1.15 -12.91
C LEU A 108 -7.04 -0.41 -11.58
N LEU A 109 -8.15 -0.47 -10.87
CA LEU A 109 -8.32 0.15 -9.56
C LEU A 109 -8.25 -0.91 -8.46
N SER A 110 -7.27 -0.78 -7.57
CA SER A 110 -7.06 -1.63 -6.39
C SER A 110 -6.63 -0.81 -5.17
N PRO A 111 -7.33 0.32 -4.86
CA PRO A 111 -6.88 1.28 -3.86
C PRO A 111 -6.98 0.77 -2.43
N GLY A 112 -7.65 -0.37 -2.21
CA GLY A 112 -7.92 -0.88 -0.88
C GLY A 112 -9.01 -0.09 -0.14
N ALA A 113 -8.88 -0.01 1.18
CA ALA A 113 -9.81 0.71 2.07
C ALA A 113 -9.02 1.40 3.18
N SER A 114 -9.65 2.38 3.82
CA SER A 114 -9.14 3.01 5.04
C SER A 114 -10.04 2.67 6.21
N PRO A 115 -9.51 2.54 7.43
CA PRO A 115 -10.31 2.36 8.63
C PRO A 115 -11.26 3.54 8.85
N ILE A 116 -12.48 3.27 9.25
CA ILE A 116 -13.40 4.30 9.71
C ILE A 116 -13.09 4.58 11.18
N VAL A 117 -12.74 5.82 11.49
CA VAL A 117 -12.54 6.28 12.86
C VAL A 117 -13.79 7.05 13.29
N PRO A 118 -14.66 6.48 14.17
CA PRO A 118 -15.86 7.15 14.58
C PRO A 118 -15.53 8.39 15.44
N PRO A 119 -16.31 9.48 15.37
CA PRO A 119 -16.05 10.70 16.12
C PRO A 119 -16.49 10.57 17.59
N LEU A 120 -15.81 9.70 18.34
CA LEU A 120 -16.10 9.46 19.75
C LEU A 120 -15.21 10.34 20.64
N PRO A 121 -15.70 10.77 21.83
CA PRO A 121 -14.88 11.46 22.81
C PRO A 121 -13.64 10.63 23.17
N GLY A 122 -12.46 11.26 23.11
CA GLY A 122 -11.20 10.60 23.44
C GLY A 122 -10.57 9.76 22.32
N ILE A 123 -11.15 9.68 21.13
CA ILE A 123 -10.65 8.84 20.02
C ILE A 123 -9.22 9.22 19.57
N ASN A 124 -8.82 10.47 19.81
CA ASN A 124 -7.48 10.96 19.50
C ASN A 124 -6.52 10.90 20.69
N SER A 125 -6.85 10.19 21.77
CA SER A 125 -5.98 10.02 22.92
C SER A 125 -4.76 9.18 22.56
N GLU A 126 -3.64 9.42 23.24
CA GLU A 126 -2.41 8.64 23.08
C GLU A 126 -2.68 7.14 23.33
N GLY A 127 -2.10 6.28 22.51
CA GLY A 127 -2.27 4.83 22.59
C GLY A 127 -3.50 4.28 21.88
N ILE A 128 -4.25 5.12 21.15
CA ILE A 128 -5.33 4.67 20.26
C ILE A 128 -4.80 4.63 18.83
N PHE A 129 -4.92 3.48 18.20
CA PHE A 129 -4.40 3.23 16.86
C PHE A 129 -5.46 2.57 15.99
N THR A 130 -5.31 2.75 14.68
CA THR A 130 -5.91 1.89 13.67
C THR A 130 -4.83 1.03 13.05
N LEU A 131 -5.17 -0.18 12.61
CA LEU A 131 -4.24 -1.08 11.94
C LEU A 131 -4.70 -1.34 10.50
N ARG A 132 -3.97 -0.80 9.53
CA ARG A 132 -4.28 -1.00 8.12
C ARG A 132 -3.07 -1.36 7.27
N ASN A 133 -1.92 -0.78 7.57
CA ASN A 133 -0.71 -0.88 6.74
C ASN A 133 0.54 -1.09 7.60
N VAL A 134 1.70 -1.17 6.95
CA VAL A 134 2.98 -1.39 7.61
C VAL A 134 3.37 -0.23 8.52
N SER A 135 3.07 1.01 8.12
CA SER A 135 3.39 2.19 8.95
C SER A 135 2.60 2.20 10.26
N ASP A 136 1.31 1.84 10.20
CA ASP A 136 0.48 1.68 11.41
C ASP A 136 1.07 0.60 12.32
N THR A 137 1.48 -0.52 11.71
CA THR A 137 2.10 -1.65 12.40
C THR A 137 3.39 -1.24 13.11
N ASP A 138 4.26 -0.50 12.42
CA ASP A 138 5.51 0.00 13.00
C ASP A 138 5.24 0.93 14.18
N SER A 139 4.25 1.82 14.08
CA SER A 139 3.84 2.74 15.14
C SER A 139 3.31 1.99 16.36
N ILE A 140 2.43 1.01 16.15
CA ILE A 140 1.87 0.19 17.24
C ILE A 140 2.98 -0.63 17.91
N LYS A 141 3.84 -1.27 17.11
CA LYS A 141 4.95 -2.09 17.63
C LYS A 141 5.92 -1.26 18.46
N ALA A 142 6.32 -0.09 17.97
CA ALA A 142 7.18 0.83 18.71
C ALA A 142 6.56 1.29 20.03
N PHE A 143 5.26 1.57 20.04
CA PHE A 143 4.54 1.94 21.27
C PHE A 143 4.52 0.81 22.31
N LEU A 144 4.31 -0.43 21.86
CA LEU A 144 4.34 -1.61 22.73
C LEU A 144 5.74 -1.90 23.27
N ASP A 145 6.75 -1.82 22.42
CA ASP A 145 8.15 -2.10 22.78
C ASP A 145 8.72 -1.04 23.75
N GLY A 146 8.09 0.12 23.84
CA GLY A 146 8.37 1.11 24.87
C GLY A 146 8.11 0.66 26.32
N GLY A 147 7.55 -0.54 26.52
CA GLY A 147 7.47 -1.28 27.79
C GLY A 147 6.49 -0.73 28.82
N LYS A 148 5.69 0.28 28.50
CA LYS A 148 4.70 0.88 29.41
C LYS A 148 3.32 0.23 29.32
N VAL A 149 3.06 -0.53 28.23
CA VAL A 149 1.74 -1.12 27.97
C VAL A 149 1.60 -2.43 28.74
N ARG A 150 0.61 -2.50 29.61
CA ARG A 150 0.26 -3.73 30.37
C ARG A 150 -1.04 -4.38 29.89
N ARG A 151 -1.85 -3.65 29.16
CA ARG A 151 -3.16 -4.11 28.70
C ARG A 151 -3.49 -3.47 27.36
N ALA A 152 -3.98 -4.24 26.43
CA ALA A 152 -4.50 -3.77 25.15
C ALA A 152 -5.98 -4.16 25.02
N VAL A 153 -6.75 -3.33 24.33
CA VAL A 153 -8.13 -3.58 23.95
C VAL A 153 -8.21 -3.50 22.44
N ILE A 154 -8.85 -4.47 21.82
CA ILE A 154 -9.06 -4.55 20.38
C ILE A 154 -10.56 -4.40 20.13
N VAL A 155 -10.93 -3.52 19.22
CA VAL A 155 -12.30 -3.25 18.81
C VAL A 155 -12.46 -3.52 17.32
N GLY A 156 -13.40 -4.42 16.97
CA GLY A 156 -13.67 -4.82 15.57
C GLY A 156 -13.44 -6.28 15.29
#